data_c838d26185e04e5b05af6e5be2a6c93d
#
_entry.id   c838d26185e04e5b05af6e5be2a6c93d
#
_cell.length_a   1.000
_cell.length_b   1.000
_cell.length_c   1.000
_cell.angle_alpha   90.00
_cell.angle_beta   90.00
_cell.angle_gamma   90.00
#
_symmetry.space_group_name_H-M   'P 1'
#
loop_
_entity.id
_entity.type
_entity.pdbx_description
1 polymer ?
#
loop_
_entity_poly.entity_id
_entity_poly.type
_entity_poly.pdbx_seq_one_letter_code
_entity_poly.pdbx_strand_id
1 'polypeptide(L)'
;CYAAALDFLATRYGSDQSTHGKIHKWILHNEVDCGRDWTNMGNKPVTVYTDTYLKSMRMCYHIVRQYDARAEVMISLTHSWTHESAQGYSSRNILNLLNAFCRREGDFRWGVAYHPYPQDLNNPRTWEDSEALFSMSTPYVTFKNLEVLDRWSKQPENLYKGTQKRSVWLSENGTNSRTYQQKDLEEQAAGFAYAWKKIKALEGIDGIQWHNWIDNRQEEGLRIGLRKFPDEPDDPYGSKPVWYLYRAAGTAQEEEAFEPYLAVIGLSDWDIVQEN
;
A
#
# COMPACT_ATOMS: atom_id res chain seq x y z
N CYS A 1 -13.62 -25.18 3.63
CA CYS A 1 -14.34 -23.92 3.87
C CYS A 1 -13.68 -22.74 3.13
N TYR A 2 -12.36 -22.49 3.25
CA TYR A 2 -11.72 -21.29 2.66
C TYR A 2 -11.83 -21.25 1.12
N ALA A 3 -11.52 -22.33 0.41
CA ALA A 3 -11.68 -22.40 -1.05
C ALA A 3 -13.14 -22.15 -1.49
N ALA A 4 -14.12 -22.68 -0.75
CA ALA A 4 -15.53 -22.44 -1.07
C ALA A 4 -15.94 -20.97 -0.88
N ALA A 5 -15.39 -20.28 0.11
CA ALA A 5 -15.62 -18.85 0.29
C ALA A 5 -15.01 -18.02 -0.86
N LEU A 6 -13.80 -18.36 -1.29
CA LEU A 6 -13.16 -17.72 -2.45
C LEU A 6 -13.94 -17.97 -3.74
N ASP A 7 -14.41 -19.21 -3.95
CA ASP A 7 -15.22 -19.56 -5.11
C ASP A 7 -16.55 -18.82 -5.15
N PHE A 8 -17.24 -18.72 -4.01
CA PHE A 8 -18.45 -17.92 -3.87
C PHE A 8 -18.21 -16.44 -4.22
N LEU A 9 -17.14 -15.84 -3.70
CA LEU A 9 -16.79 -14.45 -4.01
C LEU A 9 -16.43 -14.28 -5.49
N ALA A 10 -15.66 -15.22 -6.05
CA ALA A 10 -15.26 -15.18 -7.45
C ALA A 10 -16.45 -15.35 -8.39
N THR A 11 -17.40 -16.23 -8.07
CA THR A 11 -18.67 -16.36 -8.81
C THR A 11 -19.44 -15.05 -8.81
N ARG A 12 -19.47 -14.35 -7.66
CA ARG A 12 -20.25 -13.13 -7.50
C ARG A 12 -19.60 -11.90 -8.15
N TYR A 13 -18.26 -11.78 -8.08
CA TYR A 13 -17.51 -10.56 -8.42
C TYR A 13 -16.44 -10.77 -9.50
N GLY A 14 -16.26 -11.96 -10.04
CA GLY A 14 -15.18 -12.27 -10.98
C GLY A 14 -15.57 -12.08 -12.46
N SER A 15 -16.87 -12.00 -12.80
CA SER A 15 -17.34 -11.96 -14.18
C SER A 15 -17.62 -10.53 -14.67
N ASP A 16 -17.39 -10.25 -15.96
CA ASP A 16 -17.84 -9.01 -16.62
C ASP A 16 -19.37 -8.88 -16.66
N GLN A 17 -20.10 -9.98 -16.44
CA GLN A 17 -21.56 -10.01 -16.38
C GLN A 17 -22.10 -9.86 -14.95
N SER A 18 -21.23 -9.65 -13.96
CA SER A 18 -21.66 -9.47 -12.59
C SER A 18 -22.46 -8.17 -12.40
N THR A 19 -23.65 -8.29 -11.80
CA THR A 19 -24.49 -7.13 -11.43
C THR A 19 -24.00 -6.44 -10.13
N HIS A 20 -22.99 -6.97 -9.48
CA HIS A 20 -22.48 -6.52 -8.18
C HIS A 20 -21.14 -5.79 -8.25
N GLY A 21 -20.68 -5.45 -9.45
CA GLY A 21 -19.35 -4.94 -9.70
C GLY A 21 -18.34 -6.06 -9.93
N LYS A 22 -17.09 -5.71 -10.25
CA LYS A 22 -16.03 -6.66 -10.59
C LYS A 22 -14.76 -6.43 -9.80
N ILE A 23 -14.17 -7.51 -9.30
CA ILE A 23 -12.88 -7.51 -8.63
C ILE A 23 -11.84 -8.11 -9.58
N HIS A 24 -10.85 -7.31 -9.98
CA HIS A 24 -9.71 -7.76 -10.78
C HIS A 24 -8.48 -8.10 -9.94
N LYS A 25 -8.28 -7.38 -8.84
CA LYS A 25 -7.14 -7.56 -7.95
C LYS A 25 -7.64 -8.06 -6.59
N TRP A 26 -7.14 -9.21 -6.20
CA TRP A 26 -7.54 -9.93 -5.00
C TRP A 26 -6.42 -9.85 -3.97
N ILE A 27 -6.51 -8.93 -3.04
CA ILE A 27 -5.56 -8.81 -1.93
C ILE A 27 -5.90 -9.91 -0.91
N LEU A 28 -4.94 -10.79 -0.68
CA LEU A 28 -5.15 -11.97 0.13
C LEU A 28 -4.55 -11.80 1.53
N HIS A 29 -5.41 -11.73 2.52
CA HIS A 29 -5.10 -11.36 3.90
C HIS A 29 -4.56 -9.94 4.02
N ASN A 30 -4.47 -9.42 5.24
CA ASN A 30 -3.89 -8.12 5.53
C ASN A 30 -2.49 -8.28 6.11
N GLU A 31 -1.54 -7.45 5.65
CA GLU A 31 -0.22 -7.26 6.25
C GLU A 31 0.43 -8.56 6.75
N VAL A 32 0.61 -9.51 5.83
CA VAL A 32 1.02 -10.88 6.19
C VAL A 32 2.42 -10.96 6.80
N ASP A 33 3.23 -9.93 6.67
CA ASP A 33 4.49 -9.77 7.39
C ASP A 33 4.29 -9.49 8.89
N CYS A 34 3.14 -8.93 9.32
CA CYS A 34 2.67 -8.91 10.70
C CYS A 34 1.87 -10.18 11.04
N GLY A 35 2.44 -11.33 10.75
CA GLY A 35 1.72 -12.60 10.72
C GLY A 35 1.07 -13.04 12.01
N ARG A 36 1.58 -12.61 13.17
CA ARG A 36 0.98 -12.94 14.47
C ARG A 36 -0.34 -12.21 14.70
N ASP A 37 -0.44 -10.98 14.19
CA ASP A 37 -1.62 -10.15 14.39
C ASP A 37 -2.72 -10.51 13.39
N TRP A 38 -2.35 -10.77 12.12
CA TRP A 38 -3.33 -10.84 11.04
C TRP A 38 -3.62 -12.24 10.46
N THR A 39 -2.84 -13.29 10.77
CA THR A 39 -2.98 -14.56 10.05
C THR A 39 -3.31 -15.80 10.87
N ASN A 40 -3.34 -15.74 12.19
CA ASN A 40 -3.57 -16.91 13.07
C ASN A 40 -2.64 -18.12 12.84
N MET A 41 -1.52 -17.95 12.15
CA MET A 41 -0.57 -19.04 11.88
C MET A 41 0.33 -19.37 13.08
N GLY A 42 0.31 -18.53 14.11
CA GLY A 42 1.21 -18.62 15.25
C GLY A 42 2.67 -18.34 14.88
N ASN A 43 3.57 -18.57 15.82
CA ASN A 43 4.99 -18.34 15.59
C ASN A 43 5.60 -19.50 14.78
N LYS A 44 5.99 -19.25 13.53
CA LYS A 44 6.60 -20.22 12.61
C LYS A 44 7.91 -19.67 12.07
N PRO A 45 8.86 -20.53 11.68
CA PRO A 45 9.97 -20.09 10.84
C PRO A 45 9.43 -19.43 9.55
N VAL A 46 10.05 -18.32 9.13
CA VAL A 46 9.60 -17.54 7.97
C VAL A 46 9.42 -18.37 6.69
N THR A 47 10.26 -19.39 6.49
CA THR A 47 10.17 -20.32 5.35
C THR A 47 8.88 -21.13 5.37
N VAL A 48 8.51 -21.69 6.53
CA VAL A 48 7.26 -22.46 6.71
C VAL A 48 6.05 -21.54 6.58
N TYR A 49 6.16 -20.34 7.13
CA TYR A 49 5.13 -19.32 7.04
C TYR A 49 4.85 -18.94 5.59
N THR A 50 5.91 -18.54 4.85
CA THR A 50 5.80 -18.12 3.44
C THR A 50 5.32 -19.26 2.54
N ASP A 51 5.77 -20.50 2.73
CA ASP A 51 5.29 -21.67 1.98
C ASP A 51 3.77 -21.89 2.19
N THR A 52 3.31 -21.79 3.43
CA THR A 52 1.89 -21.95 3.74
C THR A 52 1.05 -20.84 3.12
N TYR A 53 1.53 -19.60 3.20
CA TYR A 53 0.88 -18.45 2.58
C TYR A 53 0.83 -18.57 1.05
N LEU A 54 1.91 -19.00 0.41
CA LEU A 54 1.97 -19.25 -1.03
C LEU A 54 0.90 -20.26 -1.49
N LYS A 55 0.65 -21.31 -0.72
CA LYS A 55 -0.42 -22.28 -1.02
C LYS A 55 -1.80 -21.61 -1.03
N SER A 56 -2.05 -20.69 -0.10
CA SER A 56 -3.24 -19.86 -0.07
C SER A 56 -3.35 -18.98 -1.32
N MET A 57 -2.27 -18.31 -1.71
CA MET A 57 -2.23 -17.47 -2.92
C MET A 57 -2.51 -18.28 -4.19
N ARG A 58 -1.89 -19.47 -4.34
CA ARG A 58 -2.10 -20.35 -5.49
C ARG A 58 -3.55 -20.83 -5.56
N MET A 59 -4.12 -21.21 -4.44
CA MET A 59 -5.53 -21.63 -4.37
C MET A 59 -6.45 -20.48 -4.83
N CYS A 60 -6.26 -19.28 -4.30
CA CYS A 60 -7.02 -18.12 -4.73
C CYS A 60 -6.84 -17.84 -6.22
N TYR A 61 -5.59 -17.82 -6.70
CA TYR A 61 -5.27 -17.60 -8.11
C TYR A 61 -6.01 -18.58 -9.04
N HIS A 62 -5.98 -19.87 -8.76
CA HIS A 62 -6.65 -20.86 -9.57
C HIS A 62 -8.17 -20.76 -9.55
N ILE A 63 -8.74 -20.34 -8.43
CA ILE A 63 -10.18 -20.13 -8.31
C ILE A 63 -10.60 -18.90 -9.10
N VAL A 64 -10.03 -17.73 -8.83
CA VAL A 64 -10.48 -16.47 -9.45
C VAL A 64 -10.26 -16.44 -10.96
N ARG A 65 -9.24 -17.14 -11.44
CA ARG A 65 -8.91 -17.27 -12.87
C ARG A 65 -9.89 -18.13 -13.66
N GLN A 66 -10.76 -18.87 -13.01
CA GLN A 66 -11.87 -19.57 -13.68
C GLN A 66 -12.95 -18.58 -14.13
N TYR A 67 -13.08 -17.46 -13.42
CA TYR A 67 -14.11 -16.44 -13.65
C TYR A 67 -13.57 -15.22 -14.41
N ASP A 68 -12.34 -14.82 -14.17
CA ASP A 68 -11.66 -13.74 -14.88
C ASP A 68 -10.22 -14.14 -15.26
N ALA A 69 -10.00 -14.34 -16.55
CA ALA A 69 -8.67 -14.64 -17.09
C ALA A 69 -7.62 -13.52 -16.86
N ARG A 70 -8.03 -12.33 -16.44
CA ARG A 70 -7.14 -11.21 -16.09
C ARG A 70 -6.93 -11.03 -14.59
N ALA A 71 -7.67 -11.78 -13.76
CA ALA A 71 -7.57 -11.66 -12.30
C ALA A 71 -6.13 -11.86 -11.80
N GLU A 72 -5.76 -11.06 -10.83
CA GLU A 72 -4.46 -11.07 -10.18
C GLU A 72 -4.64 -11.21 -8.67
N VAL A 73 -3.79 -12.02 -8.03
CA VAL A 73 -3.75 -12.16 -6.58
C VAL A 73 -2.58 -11.35 -6.05
N MET A 74 -2.78 -10.61 -4.96
CA MET A 74 -1.76 -9.73 -4.39
C MET A 74 -1.45 -10.10 -2.94
N ILE A 75 -0.18 -10.05 -2.59
CA ILE A 75 0.30 -10.14 -1.21
C ILE A 75 0.22 -8.76 -0.57
N SER A 76 -0.35 -8.64 0.63
CA SER A 76 -0.39 -7.40 1.40
C SER A 76 0.74 -7.37 2.42
N LEU A 77 1.47 -6.24 2.48
CA LEU A 77 2.68 -6.07 3.28
C LEU A 77 2.75 -4.67 3.90
N THR A 78 3.29 -4.59 5.12
CA THR A 78 3.58 -3.32 5.80
C THR A 78 4.80 -2.60 5.23
N HIS A 79 5.11 -1.42 5.78
CA HIS A 79 6.31 -0.66 5.47
C HIS A 79 7.63 -1.28 6.00
N SER A 80 7.58 -2.36 6.79
CA SER A 80 8.75 -2.99 7.45
C SER A 80 9.61 -3.76 6.45
N TRP A 81 10.50 -3.04 5.74
CA TRP A 81 11.23 -3.62 4.60
C TRP A 81 12.29 -4.65 5.00
N THR A 82 13.29 -4.24 5.81
CA THR A 82 14.24 -5.19 6.43
C THR A 82 14.09 -5.31 7.94
N HIS A 83 13.28 -4.44 8.53
CA HIS A 83 12.97 -4.50 9.95
C HIS A 83 12.13 -5.76 10.26
N GLU A 84 12.50 -6.46 11.33
CA GLU A 84 11.72 -7.58 11.87
C GLU A 84 11.21 -7.20 13.26
N SER A 85 9.91 -7.00 13.37
CA SER A 85 9.29 -6.77 14.67
C SER A 85 9.15 -8.09 15.46
N ALA A 86 8.90 -7.98 16.77
CA ALA A 86 8.57 -9.14 17.59
C ALA A 86 7.30 -9.88 17.11
N GLN A 87 6.45 -9.20 16.33
CA GLN A 87 5.16 -9.71 15.83
C GLN A 87 5.21 -10.19 14.37
N GLY A 88 6.29 -9.96 13.66
CA GLY A 88 6.32 -10.22 12.23
C GLY A 88 7.69 -10.50 11.64
N TYR A 89 7.70 -10.52 10.32
CA TYR A 89 8.84 -10.79 9.47
C TYR A 89 9.14 -9.56 8.61
N SER A 90 10.36 -9.46 8.09
CA SER A 90 10.70 -8.47 7.08
C SER A 90 9.88 -8.74 5.79
N SER A 91 9.21 -7.71 5.27
CA SER A 91 8.44 -7.80 4.02
C SER A 91 9.35 -8.21 2.85
N ARG A 92 10.58 -7.68 2.80
CA ARG A 92 11.58 -8.05 1.80
C ARG A 92 11.95 -9.54 1.87
N ASN A 93 12.09 -10.10 3.07
CA ASN A 93 12.43 -11.52 3.24
C ASN A 93 11.29 -12.41 2.74
N ILE A 94 10.03 -12.08 3.08
CA ILE A 94 8.86 -12.80 2.54
C ILE A 94 8.82 -12.72 1.02
N LEU A 95 9.02 -11.54 0.41
CA LEU A 95 9.02 -11.37 -1.05
C LEU A 95 10.12 -12.19 -1.72
N ASN A 96 11.32 -12.23 -1.16
CA ASN A 96 12.43 -13.03 -1.68
C ASN A 96 12.12 -14.54 -1.62
N LEU A 97 11.56 -15.03 -0.51
CA LEU A 97 11.15 -16.40 -0.35
C LEU A 97 10.01 -16.77 -1.31
N LEU A 98 9.01 -15.89 -1.43
CA LEU A 98 7.88 -16.07 -2.35
C LEU A 98 8.37 -16.22 -3.79
N ASN A 99 9.27 -15.35 -4.24
CA ASN A 99 9.89 -15.44 -5.57
C ASN A 99 10.67 -16.75 -5.74
N ALA A 100 11.45 -17.16 -4.72
CA ALA A 100 12.24 -18.37 -4.77
C ALA A 100 11.35 -19.62 -4.89
N PHE A 101 10.28 -19.70 -4.09
CA PHE A 101 9.34 -20.82 -4.14
C PHE A 101 8.54 -20.82 -5.46
N CYS A 102 8.07 -19.67 -5.92
CA CYS A 102 7.37 -19.56 -7.21
C CYS A 102 8.22 -20.06 -8.36
N ARG A 103 9.51 -19.71 -8.42
CA ARG A 103 10.41 -20.18 -9.48
C ARG A 103 10.61 -21.69 -9.46
N ARG A 104 10.59 -22.32 -8.30
CA ARG A 104 10.79 -23.78 -8.16
C ARG A 104 9.53 -24.59 -8.42
N GLU A 105 8.37 -24.06 -8.01
CA GLU A 105 7.10 -24.79 -8.01
C GLU A 105 6.18 -24.40 -9.19
N GLY A 106 6.62 -23.52 -10.05
CA GLY A 106 5.85 -22.92 -11.13
C GLY A 106 5.38 -21.50 -10.77
N ASP A 107 5.88 -20.53 -11.52
CA ASP A 107 5.53 -19.13 -11.32
C ASP A 107 4.12 -18.82 -11.84
N PHE A 108 3.43 -17.93 -11.15
CA PHE A 108 2.11 -17.44 -11.55
C PHE A 108 2.05 -15.91 -11.40
N ARG A 109 1.08 -15.27 -12.02
CA ARG A 109 0.93 -13.83 -11.99
C ARG A 109 0.35 -13.39 -10.64
N TRP A 110 1.22 -12.87 -9.78
CA TRP A 110 0.88 -12.24 -8.52
C TRP A 110 1.47 -10.83 -8.44
N GLY A 111 0.88 -9.99 -7.61
CA GLY A 111 1.31 -8.61 -7.38
C GLY A 111 1.54 -8.31 -5.90
N VAL A 112 1.95 -7.08 -5.63
CA VAL A 112 2.22 -6.55 -4.28
C VAL A 112 1.23 -5.45 -3.95
N ALA A 113 0.55 -5.57 -2.84
CA ALA A 113 -0.28 -4.58 -2.17
C ALA A 113 0.52 -4.07 -0.96
N TYR A 114 1.20 -2.95 -1.12
CA TYR A 114 2.15 -2.43 -0.15
C TYR A 114 1.56 -1.27 0.65
N HIS A 115 1.88 -1.18 1.95
CA HIS A 115 1.34 -0.17 2.87
C HIS A 115 2.47 0.75 3.36
N PRO A 116 2.87 1.77 2.59
CA PRO A 116 4.01 2.64 2.91
C PRO A 116 3.64 3.78 3.87
N TYR A 117 3.03 3.44 4.99
CA TYR A 117 2.76 4.43 6.03
C TYR A 117 4.05 5.15 6.47
N PRO A 118 3.98 6.38 7.00
CA PRO A 118 5.10 7.00 7.67
C PRO A 118 5.68 6.10 8.77
N GLN A 119 6.97 6.23 9.05
CA GLN A 119 7.65 5.48 10.10
C GLN A 119 6.96 5.60 11.47
N ASP A 120 6.45 6.78 11.78
CA ASP A 120 5.56 7.06 12.91
C ASP A 120 4.20 7.52 12.38
N LEU A 121 3.15 6.73 12.63
CA LEU A 121 1.78 7.05 12.20
C LEU A 121 1.25 8.38 12.76
N ASN A 122 1.81 8.85 13.89
CA ASN A 122 1.43 10.14 14.46
C ASN A 122 2.13 11.33 13.80
N ASN A 123 3.18 11.09 13.01
CA ASN A 123 3.91 12.13 12.29
C ASN A 123 3.56 12.13 10.79
N PRO A 124 2.75 13.10 10.30
CA PRO A 124 2.43 13.16 8.87
C PRO A 124 3.60 13.56 7.97
N ARG A 125 4.69 14.07 8.55
CA ARG A 125 5.87 14.58 7.84
C ARG A 125 6.77 13.45 7.36
N THR A 126 6.23 12.61 6.48
CA THR A 126 6.91 11.40 5.98
C THR A 126 8.28 11.72 5.35
N TRP A 127 8.48 12.93 4.82
CA TRP A 127 9.78 13.37 4.28
C TRP A 127 10.89 13.46 5.35
N GLU A 128 10.53 13.47 6.63
CA GLU A 128 11.45 13.47 7.77
C GLU A 128 11.77 12.06 8.30
N ASP A 129 11.17 11.00 7.76
CA ASP A 129 11.37 9.63 8.22
C ASP A 129 12.85 9.26 8.22
N SER A 130 13.48 9.18 9.39
CA SER A 130 14.93 9.05 9.53
C SER A 130 15.45 7.64 9.18
N GLU A 131 14.63 6.61 9.38
CA GLU A 131 14.99 5.22 9.09
C GLU A 131 14.56 4.76 7.69
N ALA A 132 13.88 5.61 6.94
CA ALA A 132 13.58 5.39 5.53
C ALA A 132 14.74 5.87 4.65
N LEU A 133 15.67 4.97 4.37
CA LEU A 133 16.90 5.22 3.59
C LEU A 133 16.70 4.83 2.13
N PHE A 134 17.43 5.47 1.20
CA PHE A 134 17.35 5.17 -0.24
C PHE A 134 18.16 3.92 -0.66
N SER A 135 18.32 2.98 0.24
CA SER A 135 19.08 1.74 0.07
C SER A 135 18.15 0.51 0.13
N MET A 136 18.51 -0.54 -0.60
CA MET A 136 17.82 -1.84 -0.50
C MET A 136 17.90 -2.47 0.90
N SER A 137 18.84 -2.02 1.74
CA SER A 137 18.97 -2.44 3.15
C SER A 137 18.23 -1.53 4.14
N THR A 138 17.39 -0.61 3.67
CA THR A 138 16.61 0.28 4.53
C THR A 138 15.75 -0.52 5.52
N PRO A 139 15.59 -0.09 6.78
CA PRO A 139 14.62 -0.70 7.71
C PRO A 139 13.18 -0.60 7.21
N TYR A 140 12.79 0.58 6.71
CA TYR A 140 11.43 0.86 6.28
C TYR A 140 11.38 1.40 4.85
N VAL A 141 10.31 1.07 4.12
CA VAL A 141 9.93 1.75 2.89
C VAL A 141 8.63 2.50 3.14
N THR A 142 8.74 3.81 3.26
CA THR A 142 7.63 4.74 3.47
C THR A 142 7.45 5.60 2.22
N PHE A 143 6.58 6.60 2.26
CA PHE A 143 6.45 7.55 1.15
C PHE A 143 7.77 8.27 0.81
N LYS A 144 8.69 8.39 1.79
CA LYS A 144 9.97 9.08 1.59
C LYS A 144 10.85 8.38 0.55
N ASN A 145 10.92 7.06 0.58
CA ASN A 145 11.88 6.26 -0.18
C ASN A 145 11.23 5.18 -1.05
N LEU A 146 10.09 5.49 -1.67
CA LEU A 146 9.38 4.59 -2.59
C LEU A 146 10.25 4.09 -3.75
N GLU A 147 11.34 4.78 -4.07
CA GLU A 147 12.36 4.39 -5.04
C GLU A 147 12.97 3.01 -4.72
N VAL A 148 12.97 2.62 -3.45
CA VAL A 148 13.44 1.27 -3.06
C VAL A 148 12.48 0.20 -3.59
N LEU A 149 11.18 0.41 -3.44
CA LEU A 149 10.15 -0.50 -3.94
C LEU A 149 10.09 -0.50 -5.47
N ASP A 150 10.23 0.69 -6.10
CA ASP A 150 10.35 0.85 -7.55
C ASP A 150 11.54 0.04 -8.10
N ARG A 151 12.73 0.20 -7.52
CA ARG A 151 13.93 -0.58 -7.91
C ARG A 151 13.71 -2.08 -7.71
N TRP A 152 13.13 -2.48 -6.59
CA TRP A 152 12.82 -3.89 -6.33
C TRP A 152 11.93 -4.47 -7.44
N SER A 153 10.89 -3.74 -7.84
CA SER A 153 9.93 -4.21 -8.85
C SER A 153 10.54 -4.43 -10.24
N LYS A 154 11.66 -3.77 -10.52
CA LYS A 154 12.39 -3.80 -11.82
C LYS A 154 13.54 -4.79 -11.84
N GLN A 155 13.94 -5.37 -10.70
CA GLN A 155 15.03 -6.35 -10.65
C GLN A 155 14.63 -7.64 -11.39
N PRO A 156 15.51 -8.20 -12.24
CA PRO A 156 15.20 -9.38 -13.07
C PRO A 156 14.67 -10.58 -12.27
N GLU A 157 15.19 -10.78 -11.07
CA GLU A 157 14.74 -11.85 -10.16
C GLU A 157 13.33 -11.67 -9.62
N ASN A 158 12.75 -10.47 -9.70
CA ASN A 158 11.41 -10.16 -9.21
C ASN A 158 10.36 -10.15 -10.33
N LEU A 159 10.80 -10.21 -11.58
CA LEU A 159 9.91 -10.22 -12.72
C LEU A 159 9.15 -11.55 -12.86
N TYR A 160 7.88 -11.49 -13.20
CA TYR A 160 7.11 -12.67 -13.58
C TYR A 160 7.69 -13.28 -14.87
N LYS A 161 8.03 -14.56 -14.81
CA LYS A 161 8.73 -15.27 -15.89
C LYS A 161 10.01 -14.57 -16.40
N GLY A 162 10.65 -13.76 -15.55
CA GLY A 162 11.89 -13.05 -15.85
C GLY A 162 11.76 -11.85 -16.81
N THR A 163 10.56 -11.50 -17.24
CA THR A 163 10.35 -10.47 -18.27
C THR A 163 9.25 -9.45 -17.97
N GLN A 164 8.27 -9.80 -17.15
CA GLN A 164 7.12 -8.94 -16.89
C GLN A 164 7.15 -8.39 -15.47
N LYS A 165 7.09 -7.07 -15.32
CA LYS A 165 6.94 -6.43 -14.01
C LYS A 165 5.66 -6.95 -13.33
N ARG A 166 5.77 -7.25 -12.04
CA ARG A 166 4.60 -7.54 -11.21
C ARG A 166 3.90 -6.24 -10.85
N SER A 167 2.59 -6.27 -10.71
CA SER A 167 1.83 -5.11 -10.23
C SER A 167 2.24 -4.75 -8.81
N VAL A 168 2.45 -3.45 -8.55
CA VAL A 168 2.72 -2.88 -7.23
C VAL A 168 1.72 -1.77 -6.96
N TRP A 169 0.84 -1.98 -6.01
CA TRP A 169 -0.17 -1.01 -5.58
C TRP A 169 0.08 -0.61 -4.13
N LEU A 170 0.02 0.67 -3.87
CA LEU A 170 0.00 1.21 -2.52
C LEU A 170 -1.45 1.16 -2.04
N SER A 171 -1.86 0.01 -1.50
CA SER A 171 -3.27 -0.33 -1.32
C SER A 171 -3.87 0.14 -0.01
N GLU A 172 -3.04 0.44 0.98
CA GLU A 172 -3.44 1.02 2.24
C GLU A 172 -2.33 1.92 2.74
N ASN A 173 -2.64 3.18 2.95
CA ASN A 173 -1.66 4.18 3.34
C ASN A 173 -2.34 5.52 3.63
N GLY A 174 -1.63 6.40 4.30
CA GLY A 174 -2.10 7.74 4.58
C GLY A 174 -1.20 8.45 5.57
N THR A 175 -1.43 9.75 5.72
CA THR A 175 -0.79 10.58 6.73
C THR A 175 -1.83 11.07 7.73
N ASN A 176 -1.48 11.11 9.00
CA ASN A 176 -2.38 11.45 10.09
C ASN A 176 -2.49 12.97 10.25
N SER A 177 -3.68 13.48 10.52
CA SER A 177 -3.88 14.81 11.07
C SER A 177 -4.02 14.68 12.58
N ARG A 178 -3.03 15.15 13.35
CA ARG A 178 -3.00 14.99 14.82
C ARG A 178 -4.22 15.62 15.50
N THR A 179 -4.66 16.75 14.95
CA THR A 179 -5.91 17.44 15.32
C THR A 179 -6.60 17.98 14.07
N TYR A 180 -7.72 18.69 14.22
CA TYR A 180 -8.35 19.44 13.12
C TYR A 180 -7.92 20.91 13.06
N GLN A 181 -6.86 21.28 13.75
CA GLN A 181 -6.26 22.62 13.57
C GLN A 181 -5.66 22.75 12.17
N GLN A 182 -5.68 23.94 11.62
CA GLN A 182 -5.26 24.22 10.25
C GLN A 182 -3.86 23.67 9.93
N LYS A 183 -2.90 23.88 10.82
CA LYS A 183 -1.53 23.38 10.65
C LYS A 183 -1.45 21.84 10.51
N ASP A 184 -2.17 21.09 11.36
CA ASP A 184 -2.14 19.64 11.34
C ASP A 184 -2.82 19.08 10.08
N LEU A 185 -3.89 19.77 9.62
CA LEU A 185 -4.57 19.43 8.37
C LEU A 185 -3.70 19.71 7.14
N GLU A 186 -2.94 20.81 7.16
CA GLU A 186 -1.98 21.15 6.10
C GLU A 186 -0.81 20.16 6.05
N GLU A 187 -0.26 19.75 7.20
CA GLU A 187 0.80 18.75 7.26
C GLU A 187 0.30 17.38 6.73
N GLN A 188 -0.93 16.98 7.04
CA GLN A 188 -1.54 15.80 6.46
C GLN A 188 -1.62 15.88 4.94
N ALA A 189 -2.11 17.00 4.43
CA ALA A 189 -2.27 17.23 2.99
C ALA A 189 -0.91 17.28 2.26
N ALA A 190 0.10 17.90 2.90
CA ALA A 190 1.47 17.95 2.39
C ALA A 190 2.07 16.54 2.26
N GLY A 191 1.79 15.64 3.21
CA GLY A 191 2.21 14.24 3.13
C GLY A 191 1.62 13.52 1.92
N PHE A 192 0.35 13.75 1.61
CA PHE A 192 -0.26 13.23 0.37
C PHE A 192 0.39 13.83 -0.88
N ALA A 193 0.58 15.16 -0.91
CA ALA A 193 1.19 15.82 -2.06
C ALA A 193 2.60 15.27 -2.34
N TYR A 194 3.41 15.10 -1.31
CA TYR A 194 4.75 14.51 -1.39
C TYR A 194 4.70 13.08 -1.96
N ALA A 195 3.83 12.22 -1.41
CA ALA A 195 3.66 10.85 -1.87
C ALA A 195 3.22 10.79 -3.34
N TRP A 196 2.24 11.59 -3.73
CA TRP A 196 1.73 11.62 -5.10
C TRP A 196 2.79 12.05 -6.12
N LYS A 197 3.54 13.11 -5.83
CA LYS A 197 4.61 13.60 -6.73
C LYS A 197 5.71 12.56 -6.90
N LYS A 198 6.06 11.80 -5.85
CA LYS A 198 6.97 10.65 -5.99
C LYS A 198 6.40 9.55 -6.88
N ILE A 199 5.17 9.13 -6.62
CA ILE A 199 4.52 8.04 -7.36
C ILE A 199 4.48 8.35 -8.86
N LYS A 200 4.19 9.58 -9.25
CA LYS A 200 4.16 10.01 -10.66
C LYS A 200 5.48 9.82 -11.38
N ALA A 201 6.60 9.87 -10.67
CA ALA A 201 7.95 9.69 -11.23
C ALA A 201 8.41 8.23 -11.27
N LEU A 202 7.69 7.32 -10.60
CA LEU A 202 8.12 5.94 -10.39
C LEU A 202 7.31 4.95 -11.25
N GLU A 203 7.94 4.40 -12.28
CA GLU A 203 7.31 3.43 -13.20
C GLU A 203 6.99 2.08 -12.55
N GLY A 204 7.64 1.78 -11.43
CA GLY A 204 7.45 0.53 -10.69
C GLY A 204 6.16 0.50 -9.88
N ILE A 205 5.54 1.65 -9.60
CA ILE A 205 4.32 1.80 -8.79
C ILE A 205 3.13 2.03 -9.73
N ASP A 206 2.10 1.20 -9.61
CA ASP A 206 0.95 1.21 -10.53
C ASP A 206 -0.23 2.06 -10.01
N GLY A 207 -0.25 2.43 -8.74
CA GLY A 207 -1.31 3.26 -8.18
C GLY A 207 -1.33 3.33 -6.66
N ILE A 208 -2.18 4.19 -6.15
CA ILE A 208 -2.37 4.45 -4.72
C ILE A 208 -3.85 4.45 -4.37
N GLN A 209 -4.19 3.87 -3.22
CA GLN A 209 -5.49 3.92 -2.59
C GLN A 209 -5.32 4.47 -1.17
N TRP A 210 -5.96 5.59 -0.90
CA TRP A 210 -5.85 6.25 0.40
C TRP A 210 -6.71 5.55 1.45
N HIS A 211 -6.14 5.26 2.59
CA HIS A 211 -6.83 4.84 3.79
C HIS A 211 -7.01 6.06 4.70
N ASN A 212 -8.19 6.59 5.00
CA ASN A 212 -9.48 5.98 4.75
C ASN A 212 -10.41 7.08 4.18
N TRP A 213 -11.68 6.78 3.89
CA TRP A 213 -12.63 7.76 3.38
C TRP A 213 -13.05 8.79 4.44
N ILE A 214 -13.27 8.33 5.67
CA ILE A 214 -13.73 9.11 6.81
C ILE A 214 -12.91 8.70 8.03
N ASP A 215 -12.48 9.64 8.86
CA ASP A 215 -11.79 9.35 10.10
C ASP A 215 -12.60 8.38 10.98
N ASN A 216 -11.94 7.40 11.56
CA ASN A 216 -12.57 6.36 12.36
C ASN A 216 -11.99 6.35 13.79
N ARG A 217 -12.82 6.59 14.79
CA ARG A 217 -12.38 6.60 16.20
C ARG A 217 -11.87 5.24 16.70
N GLN A 218 -12.27 4.15 16.04
CA GLN A 218 -11.82 2.79 16.39
C GLN A 218 -10.39 2.48 15.90
N GLU A 219 -9.80 3.35 15.10
CA GLU A 219 -8.42 3.26 14.65
C GLU A 219 -7.49 4.06 15.59
N GLU A 220 -7.55 3.78 16.87
CA GLU A 220 -6.72 4.41 17.93
C GLU A 220 -6.78 5.94 17.95
N GLY A 221 -7.83 6.52 17.38
CA GLY A 221 -8.01 7.97 17.28
C GLY A 221 -7.24 8.64 16.15
N LEU A 222 -6.62 7.87 15.25
CA LEU A 222 -5.96 8.37 14.06
C LEU A 222 -6.96 9.09 13.14
N ARG A 223 -6.51 10.19 12.54
CA ARG A 223 -7.27 11.00 11.60
C ARG A 223 -6.63 10.94 10.22
N ILE A 224 -6.56 9.75 9.66
CA ILE A 224 -5.95 9.49 8.34
C ILE A 224 -6.94 9.77 7.21
N GLY A 225 -8.24 9.67 7.49
CA GLY A 225 -9.31 9.82 6.51
C GLY A 225 -9.27 11.15 5.73
N LEU A 226 -9.91 11.12 4.57
CA LEU A 226 -10.10 12.31 3.72
C LEU A 226 -11.10 13.30 4.34
N ARG A 227 -11.96 12.82 5.24
CA ARG A 227 -13.02 13.57 5.91
C ARG A 227 -12.92 13.39 7.42
N LYS A 228 -13.45 14.39 8.14
CA LYS A 228 -13.52 14.39 9.59
C LYS A 228 -14.44 13.28 10.13
N PHE A 229 -14.39 13.05 11.45
CA PHE A 229 -15.28 12.10 12.12
C PHE A 229 -16.77 12.41 11.84
N PRO A 230 -17.61 11.36 11.79
CA PRO A 230 -19.05 11.52 11.62
C PRO A 230 -19.73 12.33 12.74
N ASP A 231 -19.14 12.31 13.92
CA ASP A 231 -19.62 12.95 15.15
C ASP A 231 -18.82 14.20 15.54
N GLU A 232 -18.08 14.80 14.58
CA GLU A 232 -17.37 16.05 14.83
C GLU A 232 -18.39 17.18 15.08
N PRO A 233 -18.34 17.87 16.24
CA PRO A 233 -19.41 18.78 16.66
C PRO A 233 -19.67 19.95 15.69
N ASP A 234 -18.60 20.54 15.16
CA ASP A 234 -18.71 21.75 14.35
C ASP A 234 -18.85 21.48 12.85
N ASP A 235 -18.39 20.31 12.37
CA ASP A 235 -18.32 19.99 10.95
C ASP A 235 -18.31 18.48 10.71
N PRO A 236 -19.43 17.76 11.00
CA PRO A 236 -19.54 16.32 10.80
C PRO A 236 -19.28 15.92 9.36
N TYR A 237 -18.42 14.92 9.12
CA TYR A 237 -17.99 14.48 7.79
C TYR A 237 -17.32 15.58 6.95
N GLY A 238 -16.86 16.67 7.56
CA GLY A 238 -16.24 17.80 6.85
C GLY A 238 -15.04 17.36 6.01
N SER A 239 -14.94 17.89 4.80
CA SER A 239 -13.82 17.60 3.90
C SER A 239 -12.55 18.28 4.40
N LYS A 240 -11.48 17.50 4.54
CA LYS A 240 -10.16 18.03 4.93
C LYS A 240 -9.38 18.53 3.70
N PRO A 241 -8.34 19.35 3.87
CA PRO A 241 -7.49 19.80 2.76
C PRO A 241 -6.99 18.64 1.88
N VAL A 242 -6.60 17.51 2.47
CA VAL A 242 -6.16 16.30 1.75
C VAL A 242 -7.22 15.77 0.77
N TRP A 243 -8.52 15.96 1.05
CA TRP A 243 -9.60 15.59 0.14
C TRP A 243 -9.51 16.33 -1.19
N TYR A 244 -9.25 17.65 -1.13
CA TYR A 244 -9.18 18.49 -2.33
C TYR A 244 -7.94 18.13 -3.16
N LEU A 245 -6.81 17.83 -2.52
CA LEU A 245 -5.61 17.35 -3.22
C LEU A 245 -5.87 15.99 -3.86
N TYR A 246 -6.48 15.05 -3.13
CA TYR A 246 -6.80 13.72 -3.64
C TYR A 246 -7.70 13.81 -4.90
N ARG A 247 -8.64 14.72 -4.92
CA ARG A 247 -9.49 14.99 -6.10
C ARG A 247 -8.74 15.66 -7.25
N ALA A 248 -7.79 16.52 -6.96
CA ALA A 248 -7.02 17.25 -7.97
C ALA A 248 -5.91 16.37 -8.59
N ALA A 249 -5.42 15.38 -7.86
CA ALA A 249 -4.35 14.49 -8.29
C ALA A 249 -4.65 13.84 -9.65
N GLY A 250 -3.72 13.96 -10.59
CA GLY A 250 -3.85 13.44 -11.95
C GLY A 250 -4.77 14.23 -12.87
N THR A 251 -5.28 15.41 -12.44
CA THR A 251 -6.13 16.29 -13.24
C THR A 251 -5.39 17.57 -13.64
N ALA A 252 -6.02 18.43 -14.46
CA ALA A 252 -5.46 19.74 -14.84
C ALA A 252 -5.35 20.71 -13.64
N GLN A 253 -6.02 20.46 -12.53
CA GLN A 253 -5.97 21.29 -11.32
C GLN A 253 -4.85 20.89 -10.36
N GLU A 254 -4.08 19.83 -10.65
CA GLU A 254 -3.08 19.28 -9.74
C GLU A 254 -2.02 20.31 -9.33
N GLU A 255 -1.38 20.97 -10.29
CA GLU A 255 -0.28 21.91 -10.00
C GLU A 255 -0.73 23.05 -9.10
N GLU A 256 -1.85 23.71 -9.43
CA GLU A 256 -2.42 24.80 -8.63
C GLU A 256 -2.79 24.35 -7.21
N ALA A 257 -3.38 23.14 -7.07
CA ALA A 257 -3.79 22.62 -5.79
C ALA A 257 -2.61 22.22 -4.90
N PHE A 258 -1.50 21.75 -5.49
CA PHE A 258 -0.35 21.20 -4.76
C PHE A 258 0.71 22.25 -4.42
N GLU A 259 0.83 23.33 -5.20
CA GLU A 259 1.86 24.37 -5.04
C GLU A 259 1.97 24.93 -3.61
N PRO A 260 0.87 25.25 -2.88
CA PRO A 260 0.97 25.78 -1.52
C PRO A 260 1.69 24.87 -0.52
N TYR A 261 1.71 23.58 -0.78
CA TYR A 261 2.30 22.58 0.11
C TYR A 261 3.82 22.43 -0.02
N LEU A 262 4.43 22.99 -1.05
CA LEU A 262 5.90 23.14 -1.14
C LEU A 262 6.45 23.86 0.09
N ALA A 263 5.81 24.96 0.49
CA ALA A 263 6.24 25.72 1.68
C ALA A 263 6.09 24.92 2.98
N VAL A 264 5.07 24.07 3.10
CA VAL A 264 4.84 23.21 4.28
C VAL A 264 5.94 22.14 4.41
N ILE A 265 6.40 21.61 3.28
CA ILE A 265 7.47 20.59 3.22
C ILE A 265 8.84 21.25 3.33
N GLY A 266 8.97 22.53 2.96
CA GLY A 266 10.25 23.24 2.90
C GLY A 266 10.98 23.05 1.57
N LEU A 267 10.25 22.78 0.48
CA LEU A 267 10.77 22.63 -0.86
C LEU A 267 10.53 23.89 -1.70
N SER A 268 11.41 24.14 -2.66
CA SER A 268 11.24 25.20 -3.68
C SER A 268 10.58 24.69 -4.96
N ASP A 269 10.64 23.40 -5.22
CA ASP A 269 10.13 22.76 -6.42
C ASP A 269 9.82 21.28 -6.18
N TRP A 270 8.86 20.74 -6.94
CA TRP A 270 8.50 19.32 -6.85
C TRP A 270 9.52 18.38 -7.49
N ASP A 271 10.36 18.86 -8.40
CA ASP A 271 11.39 18.03 -9.04
C ASP A 271 12.40 17.48 -8.03
N ILE A 272 12.65 18.24 -6.94
CA ILE A 272 13.51 17.82 -5.82
C ILE A 272 13.03 16.51 -5.17
N VAL A 273 11.72 16.27 -5.15
CA VAL A 273 11.13 15.03 -4.58
C VAL A 273 11.47 13.81 -5.43
N GLN A 274 11.75 14.01 -6.72
CA GLN A 274 12.01 12.95 -7.70
C GLN A 274 13.48 12.58 -7.82
N GLU A 275 14.40 13.43 -7.38
CA GLU A 275 15.85 13.28 -7.57
C GLU A 275 16.55 12.47 -6.46
N ASN A 276 15.85 12.07 -5.39
CA ASN A 276 16.45 11.39 -4.24
C ASN A 276 16.26 9.87 -4.28
#